data_2639e820ba9bbaa7ad66c712886ea2d2
#
_entry.id   2639e820ba9bbaa7ad66c712886ea2d2
#
_cell.length_a   1.000
_cell.length_b   1.000
_cell.length_c   1.000
_cell.angle_alpha   90.00
_cell.angle_beta   90.00
_cell.angle_gamma   90.00
#
_symmetry.space_group_name_H-M   'P 1'
#
loop_
_entity.id
_entity.type
_entity.pdbx_description
1 polymer ?
#
loop_
_entity_poly.entity_id
_entity_poly.type
_entity_poly.pdbx_seq_one_letter_code
_entity_poly.pdbx_strand_id
1 'polypeptide(L)'
;FVLFVGDYIYESSNAQYTARKHITEEPKTLEQYRARYALYKQDLMLQAAHAAHPWVLMWDDHEVVNDYANQVDMKNTPVSEFLARRAAGYQAYFEHQPVLLGPDPKSLQRASMRLHDQFAWGRLADIWTLDNRQFKSPLACPDPVRGGGRMVTQCDALSDPTRSMFGFEQERWLDKGLKASKRTWKLLAQGTQMSSTSIPGPTGRAYWNEAWDGYPEARKRLLQSLADNQIKNVISLGGDVHMNIAANLRPVPNDPSSPLVASEFVTTSITSRGMGEKAISIVRDSNADLVHARSDERGFSLISVTPSQVRCDFRTTAMPAGSEAGFKTQASFVVEKGNTAVKPV
;
A
#
# COMPACT_ATOMS: atom_id res chain seq x y z
N PHE A 1 -3.25 3.13 -18.21
CA PHE A 1 -3.63 1.94 -17.41
C PHE A 1 -3.98 2.37 -15.98
N VAL A 2 -4.73 1.53 -15.26
CA VAL A 2 -4.97 1.67 -13.84
C VAL A 2 -3.94 0.82 -13.09
N LEU A 3 -3.25 1.41 -12.14
CA LEU A 3 -2.46 0.71 -11.14
C LEU A 3 -3.27 0.69 -9.84
N PHE A 4 -3.73 -0.49 -9.44
CA PHE A 4 -4.57 -0.65 -8.27
C PHE A 4 -3.79 -1.36 -7.16
N VAL A 5 -3.56 -0.68 -6.06
CA VAL A 5 -2.58 -1.09 -5.04
C VAL A 5 -3.20 -1.77 -3.82
N GLY A 6 -4.39 -2.36 -3.97
CA GLY A 6 -5.04 -3.17 -2.94
C GLY A 6 -6.35 -2.59 -2.43
N ASP A 7 -7.04 -3.33 -1.55
CA ASP A 7 -8.35 -3.00 -1.00
C ASP A 7 -9.44 -2.84 -2.07
N TYR A 8 -9.45 -3.74 -3.05
CA TYR A 8 -10.48 -3.75 -4.08
C TYR A 8 -11.85 -4.12 -3.51
N ILE A 9 -11.87 -5.02 -2.56
CA ILE A 9 -13.04 -5.35 -1.73
C ILE A 9 -12.69 -5.13 -0.26
N TYR A 10 -13.72 -5.01 0.57
CA TYR A 10 -13.61 -5.06 2.03
C TYR A 10 -14.38 -6.27 2.55
N GLU A 11 -13.77 -7.06 3.46
CA GLU A 11 -14.42 -8.19 4.09
C GLU A 11 -15.50 -7.73 5.06
N SER A 12 -15.26 -6.61 5.75
CA SER A 12 -16.19 -6.04 6.71
C SER A 12 -16.65 -4.64 6.29
N SER A 13 -17.76 -4.17 6.85
CA SER A 13 -18.19 -2.78 6.71
C SER A 13 -18.82 -2.27 7.99
N ASN A 14 -18.49 -1.04 8.34
CA ASN A 14 -19.25 -0.32 9.34
C ASN A 14 -20.40 0.40 8.64
N ALA A 15 -21.62 -0.13 8.78
CA ALA A 15 -22.82 0.35 8.09
C ALA A 15 -23.12 1.85 8.32
N GLN A 16 -22.61 2.44 9.40
CA GLN A 16 -22.80 3.86 9.72
C GLN A 16 -21.93 4.79 8.84
N TYR A 17 -20.80 4.32 8.35
CA TYR A 17 -19.76 5.18 7.74
C TYR A 17 -19.34 4.76 6.34
N THR A 18 -19.97 3.76 5.74
CA THR A 18 -19.57 3.23 4.43
C THR A 18 -20.47 3.71 3.31
N ALA A 19 -19.88 4.13 2.19
CA ALA A 19 -20.61 4.44 0.98
C ALA A 19 -21.27 3.20 0.37
N ARG A 20 -20.64 2.02 0.53
CA ARG A 20 -21.16 0.72 0.09
C ARG A 20 -21.52 -0.13 1.30
N LYS A 21 -22.80 -0.45 1.45
CA LYS A 21 -23.28 -1.36 2.47
C LYS A 21 -23.09 -2.81 2.02
N HIS A 22 -22.51 -3.63 2.88
CA HIS A 22 -22.47 -5.07 2.65
C HIS A 22 -23.80 -5.69 3.09
N ILE A 23 -24.38 -6.50 2.21
CA ILE A 23 -25.64 -7.23 2.47
C ILE A 23 -25.39 -8.65 2.96
N THR A 24 -24.14 -9.07 3.02
CA THR A 24 -23.69 -10.39 3.49
C THR A 24 -22.74 -10.23 4.67
N GLU A 25 -22.58 -11.30 5.44
CA GLU A 25 -21.62 -11.39 6.53
C GLU A 25 -20.17 -11.28 6.03
N GLU A 26 -19.24 -11.14 6.99
CA GLU A 26 -17.79 -11.18 6.72
C GLU A 26 -17.40 -12.51 6.05
N PRO A 27 -16.80 -12.50 4.84
CA PRO A 27 -16.52 -13.71 4.09
C PRO A 27 -15.41 -14.54 4.75
N LYS A 28 -15.62 -15.86 4.78
CA LYS A 28 -14.66 -16.87 5.26
C LYS A 28 -14.51 -18.03 4.27
N THR A 29 -15.51 -18.25 3.43
CA THR A 29 -15.49 -19.32 2.42
C THR A 29 -15.33 -18.72 1.01
N LEU A 30 -14.97 -19.58 0.05
CA LEU A 30 -14.81 -19.17 -1.34
C LEU A 30 -16.10 -18.57 -1.92
N GLU A 31 -17.26 -19.18 -1.62
CA GLU A 31 -18.56 -18.68 -2.08
C GLU A 31 -18.86 -17.29 -1.53
N GLN A 32 -18.52 -17.05 -0.26
CA GLN A 32 -18.72 -15.76 0.38
C GLN A 32 -17.81 -14.67 -0.21
N TYR A 33 -16.54 -15.00 -0.51
CA TYR A 33 -15.64 -14.06 -1.22
C TYR A 33 -16.10 -13.79 -2.64
N ARG A 34 -16.56 -14.82 -3.39
CA ARG A 34 -17.14 -14.63 -4.73
C ARG A 34 -18.36 -13.71 -4.68
N ALA A 35 -19.25 -13.89 -3.71
CA ALA A 35 -20.41 -13.01 -3.50
C ALA A 35 -19.98 -11.57 -3.17
N ARG A 36 -18.89 -11.38 -2.41
CA ARG A 36 -18.32 -10.08 -2.10
C ARG A 36 -17.77 -9.39 -3.35
N TYR A 37 -17.01 -10.08 -4.19
CA TYR A 37 -16.56 -9.55 -5.48
C TYR A 37 -17.74 -9.22 -6.41
N ALA A 38 -18.75 -10.07 -6.47
CA ALA A 38 -19.95 -9.82 -7.27
C ALA A 38 -20.67 -8.54 -6.84
N LEU A 39 -20.78 -8.29 -5.52
CA LEU A 39 -21.36 -7.05 -4.99
C LEU A 39 -20.61 -5.80 -5.48
N TYR A 40 -19.28 -5.81 -5.42
CA TYR A 40 -18.47 -4.67 -5.88
C TYR A 40 -18.55 -4.49 -7.39
N LYS A 41 -18.52 -5.58 -8.16
CA LYS A 41 -18.56 -5.55 -9.62
C LYS A 41 -19.95 -5.25 -10.22
N GLN A 42 -20.99 -5.11 -9.41
CA GLN A 42 -22.28 -4.55 -9.85
C GLN A 42 -22.22 -3.03 -10.09
N ASP A 43 -21.21 -2.34 -9.62
CA ASP A 43 -21.03 -0.92 -9.85
C ASP A 43 -20.72 -0.65 -11.33
N LEU A 44 -21.62 0.06 -12.02
CA LEU A 44 -21.51 0.33 -13.45
C LEU A 44 -20.31 1.22 -13.81
N MET A 45 -19.91 2.13 -12.92
CA MET A 45 -18.75 2.99 -13.16
C MET A 45 -17.44 2.18 -13.01
N LEU A 46 -17.39 1.26 -12.05
CA LEU A 46 -16.26 0.33 -11.93
C LEU A 46 -16.16 -0.59 -13.14
N GLN A 47 -17.28 -1.11 -13.65
CA GLN A 47 -17.31 -1.88 -14.90
C GLN A 47 -16.79 -1.07 -16.09
N ALA A 48 -17.23 0.18 -16.22
CA ALA A 48 -16.77 1.10 -17.27
C ALA A 48 -15.25 1.36 -17.16
N ALA A 49 -14.72 1.54 -15.95
CA ALA A 49 -13.29 1.72 -15.73
C ALA A 49 -12.49 0.47 -16.15
N HIS A 50 -12.96 -0.73 -15.81
CA HIS A 50 -12.34 -1.99 -16.27
C HIS A 50 -12.41 -2.15 -17.82
N ALA A 51 -13.51 -1.76 -18.43
CA ALA A 51 -13.65 -1.85 -19.88
C ALA A 51 -12.76 -0.83 -20.64
N ALA A 52 -12.53 0.34 -20.05
CA ALA A 52 -11.80 1.43 -20.70
C ALA A 52 -10.28 1.33 -20.57
N HIS A 53 -9.75 0.60 -19.57
CA HIS A 53 -8.32 0.61 -19.25
C HIS A 53 -7.80 -0.81 -18.99
N PRO A 54 -6.54 -1.12 -19.37
CA PRO A 54 -5.82 -2.26 -18.79
C PRO A 54 -5.52 -1.98 -17.32
N TRP A 55 -5.51 -3.04 -16.50
CA TRP A 55 -5.28 -2.96 -15.06
C TRP A 55 -4.04 -3.74 -14.67
N VAL A 56 -3.21 -3.14 -13.83
CA VAL A 56 -2.16 -3.79 -13.05
C VAL A 56 -2.63 -3.77 -11.61
N LEU A 57 -2.82 -4.94 -11.03
CA LEU A 57 -3.50 -5.12 -9.76
C LEU A 57 -2.59 -5.76 -8.73
N MET A 58 -2.77 -5.30 -7.50
CA MET A 58 -2.21 -5.90 -6.31
C MET A 58 -3.34 -6.05 -5.29
N TRP A 59 -3.16 -6.95 -4.34
CA TRP A 59 -3.95 -6.94 -3.11
C TRP A 59 -3.27 -6.14 -2.01
N ASP A 60 -4.09 -5.83 -0.99
CA ASP A 60 -3.59 -5.53 0.34
C ASP A 60 -4.23 -6.51 1.34
N ASP A 61 -4.68 -6.10 2.51
CA ASP A 61 -5.21 -7.03 3.51
C ASP A 61 -6.70 -7.34 3.34
N HIS A 62 -7.50 -6.37 2.92
CA HIS A 62 -8.95 -6.51 2.86
C HIS A 62 -9.46 -7.49 1.79
N GLU A 63 -8.61 -7.91 0.85
CA GLU A 63 -8.92 -9.04 -0.03
C GLU A 63 -9.00 -10.38 0.73
N VAL A 64 -8.48 -10.41 1.96
CA VAL A 64 -8.60 -11.53 2.91
C VAL A 64 -9.21 -11.04 4.22
N VAL A 65 -8.46 -10.31 5.04
CA VAL A 65 -8.93 -9.74 6.31
C VAL A 65 -7.98 -8.68 6.82
N ASN A 66 -8.53 -7.63 7.42
CA ASN A 66 -7.79 -6.48 7.96
C ASN A 66 -6.55 -6.89 8.77
N ASP A 67 -5.43 -6.20 8.53
CA ASP A 67 -4.15 -6.30 9.23
C ASP A 67 -3.51 -7.70 9.24
N TYR A 68 -3.91 -8.63 8.36
CA TYR A 68 -3.24 -9.92 8.34
C TYR A 68 -1.77 -9.80 7.88
N ALA A 69 -0.93 -10.61 8.47
CA ALA A 69 0.48 -10.72 8.12
C ALA A 69 0.85 -12.21 7.99
N ASN A 70 1.17 -12.66 6.78
CA ASN A 70 1.51 -14.05 6.46
C ASN A 70 0.40 -15.02 6.92
N GLN A 71 0.64 -15.73 8.01
CA GLN A 71 -0.27 -16.79 8.54
C GLN A 71 -1.02 -16.35 9.80
N VAL A 72 -0.98 -15.05 10.13
CA VAL A 72 -1.53 -14.49 11.36
C VAL A 72 -2.55 -13.40 11.01
N ASP A 73 -3.75 -13.51 11.54
CA ASP A 73 -4.76 -12.47 11.55
C ASP A 73 -4.87 -11.77 12.90
N MET A 74 -5.67 -10.71 12.97
CA MET A 74 -5.92 -9.96 14.22
C MET A 74 -6.49 -10.80 15.35
N LYS A 75 -7.19 -11.90 15.06
CA LYS A 75 -7.88 -12.75 16.04
C LYS A 75 -6.99 -13.89 16.51
N ASN A 76 -5.77 -14.03 16.00
CA ASN A 76 -4.89 -15.17 16.21
C ASN A 76 -5.62 -16.49 15.89
N THR A 77 -6.39 -16.49 14.81
CA THR A 77 -7.07 -17.69 14.30
C THR A 77 -6.06 -18.83 14.11
N PRO A 78 -6.40 -20.08 14.46
CA PRO A 78 -5.51 -21.21 14.22
C PRO A 78 -4.98 -21.22 12.78
N VAL A 79 -3.68 -21.42 12.59
CA VAL A 79 -3.00 -21.28 11.30
C VAL A 79 -3.68 -22.06 10.18
N SER A 80 -4.12 -23.30 10.44
CA SER A 80 -4.81 -24.11 9.44
C SER A 80 -6.15 -23.52 8.99
N GLU A 81 -6.90 -22.93 9.91
CA GLU A 81 -8.19 -22.28 9.63
C GLU A 81 -7.96 -20.96 8.87
N PHE A 82 -6.98 -20.16 9.31
CA PHE A 82 -6.64 -18.92 8.63
C PHE A 82 -6.12 -19.18 7.21
N LEU A 83 -5.27 -20.17 7.00
CA LEU A 83 -4.78 -20.52 5.66
C LEU A 83 -5.92 -20.98 4.74
N ALA A 84 -6.93 -21.68 5.25
CA ALA A 84 -8.12 -22.03 4.46
C ALA A 84 -8.90 -20.78 4.04
N ARG A 85 -9.07 -19.81 4.94
CA ARG A 85 -9.67 -18.50 4.63
C ARG A 85 -8.84 -17.74 3.59
N ARG A 86 -7.51 -17.65 3.76
CA ARG A 86 -6.61 -16.97 2.83
C ARG A 86 -6.66 -17.61 1.44
N ALA A 87 -6.67 -18.94 1.36
CA ALA A 87 -6.84 -19.66 0.10
C ALA A 87 -8.16 -19.32 -0.61
N ALA A 88 -9.26 -19.21 0.13
CA ALA A 88 -10.55 -18.80 -0.40
C ALA A 88 -10.51 -17.36 -0.96
N GLY A 89 -9.91 -16.42 -0.23
CA GLY A 89 -9.71 -15.05 -0.69
C GLY A 89 -8.86 -14.97 -1.97
N TYR A 90 -7.72 -15.67 -2.02
CA TYR A 90 -6.81 -15.70 -3.16
C TYR A 90 -7.45 -16.34 -4.40
N GLN A 91 -8.19 -17.43 -4.21
CA GLN A 91 -8.93 -18.06 -5.31
C GLN A 91 -9.99 -17.12 -5.87
N ALA A 92 -10.77 -16.46 -5.02
CA ALA A 92 -11.78 -15.49 -5.46
C ALA A 92 -11.13 -14.27 -6.13
N TYR A 93 -10.00 -13.77 -5.64
CA TYR A 93 -9.23 -12.71 -6.28
C TYR A 93 -8.82 -13.10 -7.70
N PHE A 94 -8.23 -14.29 -7.87
CA PHE A 94 -7.83 -14.80 -9.19
C PHE A 94 -9.00 -14.92 -10.17
N GLU A 95 -10.15 -15.36 -9.70
CA GLU A 95 -11.35 -15.54 -10.54
C GLU A 95 -11.97 -14.21 -10.97
N HIS A 96 -11.76 -13.13 -10.21
CA HIS A 96 -12.44 -11.86 -10.45
C HIS A 96 -11.51 -10.72 -10.90
N GLN A 97 -10.21 -10.93 -10.89
CA GLN A 97 -9.25 -9.91 -11.28
C GLN A 97 -8.42 -10.34 -12.50
N PRO A 98 -8.02 -9.41 -13.39
CA PRO A 98 -7.24 -9.72 -14.56
C PRO A 98 -5.76 -10.00 -14.23
N VAL A 99 -5.51 -11.03 -13.44
CA VAL A 99 -4.19 -11.52 -13.07
C VAL A 99 -3.84 -12.81 -13.79
N LEU A 100 -2.56 -13.01 -14.11
CA LEU A 100 -2.11 -14.10 -14.97
C LEU A 100 -2.01 -15.44 -14.23
N LEU A 101 -1.55 -15.43 -12.99
CA LEU A 101 -1.26 -16.64 -12.23
C LEU A 101 -2.25 -16.78 -11.07
N GLY A 102 -2.83 -17.96 -10.94
CA GLY A 102 -3.70 -18.31 -9.81
C GLY A 102 -2.93 -18.90 -8.61
N PRO A 103 -3.67 -19.32 -7.56
CA PRO A 103 -3.10 -19.95 -6.39
C PRO A 103 -2.21 -21.15 -6.74
N ASP A 104 -1.04 -21.22 -6.11
CA ASP A 104 -0.09 -22.31 -6.31
C ASP A 104 -0.65 -23.65 -5.80
N PRO A 105 -0.90 -24.66 -6.68
CA PRO A 105 -1.46 -25.93 -6.29
C PRO A 105 -0.54 -26.74 -5.36
N LYS A 106 0.75 -26.40 -5.28
CA LYS A 106 1.75 -27.07 -4.45
C LYS A 106 1.87 -26.43 -3.07
N SER A 107 1.34 -25.22 -2.87
CA SER A 107 1.40 -24.58 -1.57
C SER A 107 0.43 -25.23 -0.57
N LEU A 108 0.75 -25.10 0.72
CA LEU A 108 -0.11 -25.59 1.80
C LEU A 108 -1.51 -24.96 1.67
N GLN A 109 -2.53 -25.84 1.54
CA GLN A 109 -3.94 -25.44 1.35
C GLN A 109 -4.20 -24.52 0.14
N ARG A 110 -3.27 -24.45 -0.83
CA ARG A 110 -3.33 -23.47 -1.96
C ARG A 110 -3.40 -22.01 -1.49
N ALA A 111 -2.90 -21.73 -0.32
CA ALA A 111 -2.93 -20.39 0.30
C ALA A 111 -1.72 -19.54 -0.10
N SER A 112 -1.12 -19.78 -1.25
CA SER A 112 -0.06 -18.96 -1.84
C SER A 112 -0.37 -18.68 -3.31
N MET A 113 -0.09 -17.44 -3.74
CA MET A 113 -0.22 -17.02 -5.13
C MET A 113 0.86 -15.99 -5.43
N ARG A 114 1.58 -16.15 -6.54
CA ARG A 114 2.56 -15.14 -6.94
C ARG A 114 1.85 -13.94 -7.53
N LEU A 115 1.85 -12.83 -6.81
CA LEU A 115 1.31 -11.55 -7.26
C LEU A 115 2.41 -10.53 -7.57
N HIS A 116 3.54 -10.57 -6.85
CA HIS A 116 4.65 -9.68 -7.15
C HIS A 116 5.26 -10.00 -8.52
N ASP A 117 5.48 -8.95 -9.32
CA ASP A 117 6.03 -9.07 -10.67
C ASP A 117 6.75 -7.79 -11.10
N GLN A 118 7.38 -7.82 -12.28
CA GLN A 118 8.04 -6.69 -12.89
C GLN A 118 7.52 -6.47 -14.31
N PHE A 119 7.07 -5.27 -14.59
CA PHE A 119 6.57 -4.84 -15.90
C PHE A 119 7.48 -3.79 -16.51
N ALA A 120 7.80 -3.96 -17.80
CA ALA A 120 8.60 -3.00 -18.54
C ALA A 120 7.69 -2.08 -19.36
N TRP A 121 7.74 -0.77 -19.09
CA TRP A 121 7.04 0.24 -19.89
C TRP A 121 7.98 0.86 -20.92
N GLY A 122 8.17 0.18 -22.02
CA GLY A 122 9.14 0.56 -23.06
C GLY A 122 10.55 0.72 -22.49
N ARG A 123 11.20 1.85 -22.82
CA ARG A 123 12.48 2.26 -22.24
C ARG A 123 12.33 3.25 -21.08
N LEU A 124 11.10 3.65 -20.77
CA LEU A 124 10.80 4.73 -19.84
C LEU A 124 10.83 4.29 -18.39
N ALA A 125 10.14 3.21 -18.05
CA ALA A 125 9.99 2.78 -16.67
C ALA A 125 10.02 1.25 -16.52
N ASP A 126 10.56 0.79 -15.40
CA ASP A 126 10.23 -0.50 -14.80
C ASP A 126 9.23 -0.28 -13.67
N ILE A 127 8.23 -1.15 -13.59
CA ILE A 127 7.19 -1.14 -12.56
C ILE A 127 7.29 -2.46 -11.82
N TRP A 128 7.52 -2.42 -10.52
CA TRP A 128 7.47 -3.59 -9.64
C TRP A 128 6.18 -3.55 -8.84
N THR A 129 5.39 -4.61 -8.92
CA THR A 129 4.31 -4.87 -7.96
C THR A 129 4.88 -5.65 -6.79
N LEU A 130 4.59 -5.25 -5.56
CA LEU A 130 5.18 -5.82 -4.34
C LEU A 130 4.08 -6.36 -3.43
N ASP A 131 4.19 -7.62 -3.06
CA ASP A 131 3.26 -8.26 -2.12
C ASP A 131 3.73 -8.02 -0.69
N ASN A 132 3.06 -7.15 0.01
CA ASN A 132 3.35 -6.76 1.39
C ASN A 132 2.41 -7.43 2.41
N ARG A 133 1.77 -8.53 2.06
CA ARG A 133 0.88 -9.27 2.98
C ARG A 133 1.27 -10.72 3.15
N GLN A 134 1.43 -11.46 2.06
CA GLN A 134 1.62 -12.91 2.07
C GLN A 134 2.89 -13.36 2.80
N PHE A 135 3.95 -12.54 2.75
CA PHE A 135 5.27 -12.86 3.29
C PHE A 135 5.72 -11.92 4.41
N LYS A 136 4.83 -11.02 4.81
CA LYS A 136 5.07 -10.03 5.87
C LYS A 136 5.33 -10.73 7.19
N SER A 137 6.38 -10.33 7.91
CA SER A 137 6.57 -10.79 9.29
C SER A 137 5.39 -10.38 10.16
N PRO A 138 4.96 -11.17 11.15
CA PRO A 138 3.90 -10.79 12.07
C PRO A 138 4.12 -9.39 12.67
N LEU A 139 3.04 -8.67 12.99
CA LEU A 139 3.13 -7.32 13.52
C LEU A 139 3.99 -7.26 14.78
N ALA A 140 4.84 -6.23 14.90
CA ALA A 140 5.61 -5.98 16.11
C ALA A 140 4.68 -5.41 17.19
N CYS A 141 4.65 -6.03 18.38
CA CYS A 141 3.84 -5.57 19.50
C CYS A 141 2.37 -5.26 19.09
N PRO A 142 1.60 -6.22 18.57
CA PRO A 142 0.23 -6.00 18.14
C PRO A 142 -0.65 -5.54 19.30
N ASP A 143 -1.86 -5.07 19.01
CA ASP A 143 -2.82 -4.73 20.07
C ASP A 143 -3.11 -6.00 20.93
N PRO A 144 -2.89 -5.95 22.25
CA PRO A 144 -2.98 -7.14 23.09
C PRO A 144 -4.42 -7.68 23.27
N VAL A 145 -5.42 -6.86 22.97
CA VAL A 145 -6.85 -7.23 23.13
C VAL A 145 -7.48 -7.56 21.79
N ARG A 146 -7.29 -6.69 20.80
CA ARG A 146 -7.93 -6.82 19.49
C ARG A 146 -7.06 -7.52 18.46
N GLY A 147 -5.74 -7.64 18.71
CA GLY A 147 -4.77 -7.90 17.67
C GLY A 147 -4.62 -6.71 16.69
N GLY A 148 -3.91 -6.92 15.58
CA GLY A 148 -3.78 -5.92 14.53
C GLY A 148 -2.91 -4.70 14.86
N GLY A 149 -3.03 -3.68 14.02
CA GLY A 149 -2.22 -2.47 14.10
C GLY A 149 -2.56 -1.58 15.28
N ARG A 150 -1.53 -0.93 15.82
CA ARG A 150 -1.64 0.12 16.84
C ARG A 150 -0.46 1.07 16.83
N MET A 151 -0.61 2.18 17.52
CA MET A 151 0.54 3.04 17.85
C MET A 151 1.39 2.39 18.95
N VAL A 152 2.70 2.26 18.71
CA VAL A 152 3.68 1.71 19.67
C VAL A 152 4.80 2.73 19.92
N THR A 153 5.20 2.90 21.19
CA THR A 153 6.29 3.81 21.60
C THR A 153 7.54 3.06 22.04
N GLN A 154 7.36 1.90 22.65
CA GLN A 154 8.44 1.02 23.11
C GLN A 154 8.14 -0.39 22.64
N CYS A 155 8.95 -0.90 21.73
CA CYS A 155 8.75 -2.21 21.14
C CYS A 155 10.08 -2.70 20.54
N ASP A 156 10.81 -3.53 21.29
CA ASP A 156 12.12 -4.04 20.88
C ASP A 156 12.09 -4.79 19.56
N ALA A 157 10.94 -5.41 19.23
CA ALA A 157 10.76 -6.10 17.97
C ALA A 157 10.82 -5.18 16.73
N LEU A 158 10.69 -3.86 16.88
CA LEU A 158 10.89 -2.93 15.76
C LEU A 158 12.35 -2.94 15.27
N SER A 159 13.31 -3.13 16.17
CA SER A 159 14.74 -3.17 15.86
C SER A 159 15.27 -4.55 15.43
N ASP A 160 14.38 -5.54 15.26
CA ASP A 160 14.77 -6.88 14.85
C ASP A 160 15.06 -6.91 13.33
N PRO A 161 16.33 -7.12 12.92
CA PRO A 161 16.72 -7.14 11.50
C PRO A 161 16.20 -8.36 10.73
N THR A 162 15.68 -9.37 11.42
CA THR A 162 15.10 -10.57 10.80
C THR A 162 13.66 -10.37 10.34
N ARG A 163 13.07 -9.20 10.63
CA ARG A 163 11.72 -8.85 10.18
C ARG A 163 11.75 -8.28 8.77
N SER A 164 10.74 -8.65 7.99
CA SER A 164 10.58 -8.23 6.60
C SER A 164 9.15 -7.81 6.29
N MET A 165 8.98 -6.80 5.43
CA MET A 165 7.69 -6.40 4.87
C MET A 165 7.26 -7.33 3.72
N PHE A 166 8.21 -7.84 2.93
CA PHE A 166 7.95 -8.61 1.71
C PHE A 166 8.41 -10.07 1.79
N GLY A 167 9.06 -10.47 2.90
CA GLY A 167 9.88 -11.69 2.93
C GLY A 167 11.20 -11.49 2.20
N PHE A 168 12.26 -12.17 2.71
CA PHE A 168 13.63 -11.99 2.20
C PHE A 168 13.83 -12.46 0.76
N GLU A 169 13.01 -13.36 0.26
CA GLU A 169 13.09 -13.79 -1.14
C GLU A 169 12.68 -12.64 -2.07
N GLN A 170 11.57 -11.99 -1.78
CA GLN A 170 11.10 -10.85 -2.56
C GLN A 170 12.01 -9.61 -2.40
N GLU A 171 12.56 -9.38 -1.18
CA GLU A 171 13.56 -8.32 -0.96
C GLU A 171 14.80 -8.53 -1.88
N ARG A 172 15.35 -9.75 -1.94
CA ARG A 172 16.49 -10.07 -2.82
C ARG A 172 16.16 -9.94 -4.30
N TRP A 173 14.98 -10.41 -4.70
CA TRP A 173 14.50 -10.28 -6.08
C TRP A 173 14.37 -8.81 -6.50
N LEU A 174 13.76 -7.98 -5.67
CA LEU A 174 13.60 -6.54 -5.91
C LEU A 174 14.97 -5.85 -5.98
N ASP A 175 15.85 -6.07 -5.02
CA ASP A 175 17.19 -5.49 -4.97
C ASP A 175 17.99 -5.83 -6.24
N LYS A 176 17.97 -7.09 -6.66
CA LYS A 176 18.61 -7.52 -7.91
C LYS A 176 18.01 -6.83 -9.13
N GLY A 177 16.68 -6.70 -9.19
CA GLY A 177 15.98 -6.04 -10.28
C GLY A 177 16.30 -4.56 -10.37
N LEU A 178 16.30 -3.85 -9.24
CA LEU A 178 16.63 -2.43 -9.15
C LEU A 178 18.06 -2.15 -9.60
N LYS A 179 19.04 -2.95 -9.18
CA LYS A 179 20.47 -2.85 -9.61
C LYS A 179 20.65 -3.11 -11.11
N ALA A 180 19.85 -4.01 -11.67
CA ALA A 180 19.94 -4.38 -13.08
C ALA A 180 19.20 -3.39 -14.02
N SER A 181 18.23 -2.64 -13.50
CA SER A 181 17.38 -1.76 -14.32
C SER A 181 18.16 -0.64 -14.98
N LYS A 182 17.99 -0.53 -16.31
CA LYS A 182 18.55 0.55 -17.14
C LYS A 182 17.53 1.61 -17.54
N ARG A 183 16.25 1.44 -17.14
CA ARG A 183 15.19 2.38 -17.48
C ARG A 183 15.29 3.65 -16.65
N THR A 184 14.73 4.74 -17.19
CA THR A 184 14.81 6.04 -16.52
C THR A 184 14.16 5.99 -15.14
N TRP A 185 12.94 5.46 -15.04
CA TRP A 185 12.17 5.43 -13.81
C TRP A 185 12.04 4.02 -13.26
N LYS A 186 12.00 3.90 -11.92
CA LYS A 186 11.73 2.68 -11.15
C LYS A 186 10.52 2.96 -10.29
N LEU A 187 9.37 2.38 -10.65
CA LEU A 187 8.11 2.57 -9.92
C LEU A 187 7.87 1.34 -9.04
N LEU A 188 7.78 1.55 -7.74
CA LEU A 188 7.52 0.51 -6.74
C LEU A 188 6.05 0.63 -6.33
N ALA A 189 5.20 -0.27 -6.83
CA ALA A 189 3.79 -0.34 -6.46
C ALA A 189 3.62 -1.29 -5.28
N GLN A 190 3.02 -0.81 -4.20
CA GLN A 190 2.84 -1.56 -2.97
C GLN A 190 1.53 -1.17 -2.26
N GLY A 191 1.01 -2.03 -1.38
CA GLY A 191 -0.27 -1.81 -0.72
C GLY A 191 -0.28 -0.60 0.20
N THR A 192 0.75 -0.38 1.01
CA THR A 192 0.74 0.61 2.10
C THR A 192 1.67 1.81 1.87
N GLN A 193 1.88 2.65 2.90
CA GLN A 193 2.81 3.78 2.86
C GLN A 193 4.21 3.38 3.35
N MET A 194 5.27 3.94 2.74
CA MET A 194 6.67 3.72 3.14
C MET A 194 7.22 4.88 3.99
N SER A 195 6.81 6.11 3.74
CA SER A 195 7.19 7.28 4.52
C SER A 195 6.79 7.16 5.98
N SER A 196 7.59 7.73 6.89
CA SER A 196 7.23 7.72 8.31
C SER A 196 6.05 8.66 8.58
N THR A 197 5.11 8.17 9.38
CA THR A 197 3.99 8.93 9.94
C THR A 197 4.01 8.89 11.47
N SER A 198 5.18 8.65 12.04
CA SER A 198 5.39 8.65 13.49
C SER A 198 5.07 10.01 14.11
N ILE A 199 4.56 9.99 15.32
CA ILE A 199 4.14 11.19 16.07
C ILE A 199 4.84 11.24 17.42
N PRO A 200 4.90 12.40 18.10
CA PRO A 200 5.34 12.47 19.49
C PRO A 200 4.51 11.53 20.38
N GLY A 201 5.18 10.76 21.22
CA GLY A 201 4.58 9.86 22.20
C GLY A 201 5.11 10.15 23.62
N PRO A 202 4.56 9.48 24.64
CA PRO A 202 4.95 9.71 26.03
C PRO A 202 6.43 9.46 26.34
N THR A 203 7.05 8.54 25.60
CA THR A 203 8.44 8.09 25.82
C THR A 203 9.27 8.15 24.55
N GLY A 204 9.12 9.21 23.76
CA GLY A 204 9.78 9.37 22.46
C GLY A 204 8.78 9.43 21.32
N ARG A 205 9.07 8.75 20.20
CA ARG A 205 8.14 8.69 19.06
C ARG A 205 7.24 7.47 19.14
N ALA A 206 6.01 7.64 18.70
CA ALA A 206 5.04 6.58 18.52
C ALA A 206 4.93 6.23 17.02
N TYR A 207 4.90 4.95 16.70
CA TYR A 207 4.92 4.40 15.34
C TYR A 207 3.69 3.55 15.10
N TRP A 208 3.06 3.68 13.93
CA TRP A 208 2.03 2.75 13.50
C TRP A 208 2.68 1.45 13.04
N ASN A 209 2.48 0.38 13.80
CA ASN A 209 3.24 -0.87 13.63
C ASN A 209 2.77 -1.75 12.46
N GLU A 210 1.73 -1.39 11.77
CA GLU A 210 1.16 -2.15 10.65
C GLU A 210 1.82 -1.76 9.31
N ALA A 211 2.05 -0.46 9.04
CA ALA A 211 2.77 0.05 7.89
C ALA A 211 4.30 -0.08 8.04
N TRP A 212 5.08 0.54 7.17
CA TRP A 212 6.56 0.46 7.17
C TRP A 212 7.23 0.99 8.44
N ASP A 213 6.55 1.81 9.23
CA ASP A 213 7.04 2.20 10.56
C ASP A 213 7.11 1.01 11.54
N GLY A 214 6.35 -0.06 11.28
CA GLY A 214 6.46 -1.34 11.99
C GLY A 214 7.59 -2.26 11.49
N TYR A 215 8.29 -1.87 10.43
CA TYR A 215 9.37 -2.64 9.78
C TYR A 215 10.56 -1.74 9.44
N PRO A 216 11.08 -0.94 10.39
CA PRO A 216 12.09 0.08 10.12
C PRO A 216 13.39 -0.51 9.57
N GLU A 217 13.78 -1.71 10.00
CA GLU A 217 14.98 -2.37 9.50
C GLU A 217 14.82 -2.84 8.05
N ALA A 218 13.64 -3.34 7.66
CA ALA A 218 13.36 -3.70 6.27
C ALA A 218 13.33 -2.46 5.37
N ARG A 219 12.70 -1.36 5.82
CA ARG A 219 12.72 -0.08 5.12
C ARG A 219 14.15 0.44 4.94
N LYS A 220 14.94 0.40 6.01
CA LYS A 220 16.35 0.82 5.98
C LYS A 220 17.15 -0.02 4.99
N ARG A 221 17.01 -1.35 4.98
CA ARG A 221 17.72 -2.22 4.01
C ARG A 221 17.43 -1.82 2.57
N LEU A 222 16.15 -1.61 2.23
CA LEU A 222 15.76 -1.20 0.88
C LEU A 222 16.34 0.18 0.52
N LEU A 223 16.11 1.18 1.34
CA LEU A 223 16.51 2.56 1.04
C LEU A 223 18.04 2.73 1.11
N GLN A 224 18.73 2.02 2.00
CA GLN A 224 20.19 2.01 2.05
C GLN A 224 20.78 1.36 0.81
N SER A 225 20.19 0.27 0.29
CA SER A 225 20.63 -0.33 -0.97
C SER A 225 20.51 0.64 -2.15
N LEU A 226 19.45 1.48 -2.19
CA LEU A 226 19.34 2.54 -3.20
C LEU A 226 20.49 3.56 -3.10
N ALA A 227 20.84 3.96 -1.86
CA ALA A 227 21.95 4.89 -1.60
C ALA A 227 23.29 4.29 -2.04
N ASP A 228 23.62 3.11 -1.54
CA ASP A 228 24.93 2.45 -1.71
C ASP A 228 25.20 2.13 -3.20
N ASN A 229 24.16 1.77 -3.94
CA ASN A 229 24.27 1.44 -5.36
C ASN A 229 23.92 2.63 -6.27
N GLN A 230 23.72 3.83 -5.72
CA GLN A 230 23.40 5.06 -6.46
C GLN A 230 22.21 4.89 -7.43
N ILE A 231 21.20 4.11 -7.02
CA ILE A 231 20.00 3.88 -7.82
C ILE A 231 19.11 5.11 -7.75
N LYS A 232 18.89 5.76 -8.90
CA LYS A 232 18.15 7.02 -9.00
C LYS A 232 16.77 6.85 -9.63
N ASN A 233 15.93 7.88 -9.48
CA ASN A 233 14.61 7.99 -10.10
C ASN A 233 13.67 6.86 -9.63
N VAL A 234 13.67 6.59 -8.33
CA VAL A 234 12.81 5.61 -7.68
C VAL A 234 11.59 6.33 -7.09
N ILE A 235 10.40 5.87 -7.43
CA ILE A 235 9.12 6.37 -6.94
C ILE A 235 8.35 5.22 -6.29
N SER A 236 8.02 5.35 -5.03
CA SER A 236 7.06 4.47 -4.34
C SER A 236 5.64 4.96 -4.61
N LEU A 237 4.74 4.04 -4.95
CA LEU A 237 3.30 4.29 -5.14
C LEU A 237 2.55 3.39 -4.16
N GLY A 238 1.80 4.00 -3.23
CA GLY A 238 1.17 3.30 -2.12
C GLY A 238 -0.33 3.60 -1.94
N GLY A 239 -0.95 2.90 -0.98
CA GLY A 239 -2.36 3.00 -0.60
C GLY A 239 -2.59 2.79 0.90
N ASP A 240 -3.62 2.04 1.30
CA ASP A 240 -3.99 1.56 2.64
C ASP A 240 -4.46 2.67 3.60
N VAL A 241 -3.65 3.67 3.84
CA VAL A 241 -3.84 4.65 4.93
C VAL A 241 -4.94 5.70 4.70
N HIS A 242 -5.66 5.61 3.59
CA HIS A 242 -6.78 6.50 3.22
C HIS A 242 -6.42 7.99 3.24
N MET A 243 -5.16 8.30 2.87
CA MET A 243 -4.60 9.64 2.79
C MET A 243 -3.93 9.88 1.45
N ASN A 244 -3.96 11.11 0.95
CA ASN A 244 -3.03 11.55 -0.08
C ASN A 244 -1.74 12.01 0.59
N ILE A 245 -0.62 11.35 0.26
CA ILE A 245 0.70 11.71 0.77
C ILE A 245 1.65 11.93 -0.40
N ALA A 246 2.44 13.01 -0.33
CA ALA A 246 3.62 13.21 -1.15
C ALA A 246 4.82 13.36 -0.20
N ALA A 247 5.81 12.50 -0.31
CA ALA A 247 6.90 12.40 0.65
C ALA A 247 8.27 12.14 0.02
N ASN A 248 9.28 12.52 0.74
CA ASN A 248 10.68 12.18 0.51
C ASN A 248 11.05 10.91 1.28
N LEU A 249 11.87 10.04 0.70
CA LEU A 249 12.28 8.81 1.37
C LEU A 249 13.80 8.76 1.60
N ARG A 250 14.17 8.49 2.87
CA ARG A 250 15.54 8.40 3.36
C ARG A 250 15.75 7.12 4.16
N PRO A 251 16.96 6.53 4.15
CA PRO A 251 17.29 5.40 5.03
C PRO A 251 16.96 5.66 6.51
N VAL A 252 17.22 6.89 7.00
CA VAL A 252 16.81 7.38 8.32
C VAL A 252 15.75 8.45 8.11
N PRO A 253 14.47 8.18 8.37
CA PRO A 253 13.38 9.13 8.14
C PRO A 253 13.55 10.41 8.98
N ASN A 254 13.20 11.56 8.37
CA ASN A 254 13.22 12.87 8.99
C ASN A 254 14.61 13.36 9.42
N ASP A 255 15.69 12.66 9.07
CA ASP A 255 17.06 13.07 9.30
C ASP A 255 17.63 13.75 8.04
N PRO A 256 17.86 15.08 8.06
CA PRO A 256 18.38 15.81 6.91
C PRO A 256 19.81 15.39 6.51
N SER A 257 20.56 14.75 7.42
CA SER A 257 21.90 14.20 7.13
C SER A 257 21.83 12.87 6.37
N SER A 258 20.72 12.15 6.43
CA SER A 258 20.48 10.92 5.67
C SER A 258 20.17 11.25 4.19
N PRO A 259 20.77 10.56 3.22
CA PRO A 259 20.60 10.88 1.80
C PRO A 259 19.14 10.68 1.35
N LEU A 260 18.65 11.59 0.51
CA LEU A 260 17.35 11.44 -0.14
C LEU A 260 17.50 10.49 -1.34
N VAL A 261 16.82 9.34 -1.32
CA VAL A 261 17.05 8.24 -2.27
C VAL A 261 15.85 7.87 -3.12
N ALA A 262 14.63 8.17 -2.65
CA ALA A 262 13.39 7.92 -3.38
C ALA A 262 12.34 8.96 -3.02
N SER A 263 11.25 8.98 -3.78
CA SER A 263 10.05 9.78 -3.50
C SER A 263 8.85 8.86 -3.36
N GLU A 264 7.81 9.31 -2.68
CA GLU A 264 6.59 8.53 -2.52
C GLU A 264 5.35 9.35 -2.81
N PHE A 265 4.38 8.70 -3.47
CA PHE A 265 3.01 9.16 -3.59
C PHE A 265 2.08 8.06 -3.08
N VAL A 266 1.32 8.36 -2.02
CA VAL A 266 0.27 7.50 -1.49
C VAL A 266 -1.07 8.08 -1.90
N THR A 267 -1.94 7.23 -2.42
CA THR A 267 -3.26 7.61 -2.90
C THR A 267 -4.31 7.34 -1.83
N THR A 268 -5.21 8.29 -1.63
CA THR A 268 -6.37 8.13 -0.76
C THR A 268 -7.32 7.04 -1.30
N SER A 269 -8.27 6.62 -0.47
CA SER A 269 -9.31 5.65 -0.84
C SER A 269 -10.36 6.24 -1.80
N ILE A 270 -11.09 5.36 -2.49
CA ILE A 270 -12.24 5.73 -3.33
C ILE A 270 -13.46 6.02 -2.44
N THR A 271 -13.75 5.17 -1.45
CA THR A 271 -14.96 5.26 -0.63
C THR A 271 -14.72 5.08 0.86
N SER A 272 -13.59 4.51 1.27
CA SER A 272 -13.29 4.30 2.68
C SER A 272 -12.96 5.59 3.40
N ARG A 273 -13.36 5.68 4.67
CA ARG A 273 -13.14 6.88 5.48
C ARG A 273 -11.67 6.99 5.91
N GLY A 274 -11.14 8.19 5.87
CA GLY A 274 -9.80 8.50 6.38
C GLY A 274 -9.81 9.03 7.82
N MET A 275 -8.64 9.42 8.29
CA MET A 275 -8.46 10.06 9.59
C MET A 275 -8.95 11.52 9.59
N GLY A 276 -9.31 12.04 10.76
CA GLY A 276 -9.69 13.45 10.90
C GLY A 276 -8.49 14.40 10.76
N GLU A 277 -8.72 15.61 10.26
CA GLU A 277 -7.67 16.61 9.98
C GLU A 277 -6.79 16.93 11.22
N LYS A 278 -7.35 16.92 12.42
CA LYS A 278 -6.57 17.12 13.65
C LYS A 278 -5.47 16.07 13.84
N ALA A 279 -5.75 14.80 13.51
CA ALA A 279 -4.73 13.74 13.57
C ALA A 279 -3.71 13.90 12.44
N ILE A 280 -4.17 14.23 11.23
CA ILE A 280 -3.31 14.45 10.07
C ILE A 280 -2.35 15.63 10.27
N SER A 281 -2.81 16.74 10.86
CA SER A 281 -1.92 17.87 11.16
C SER A 281 -0.77 17.46 12.08
N ILE A 282 -1.06 16.67 13.13
CA ILE A 282 -0.01 16.16 14.02
C ILE A 282 1.01 15.29 13.24
N VAL A 283 0.54 14.41 12.38
CA VAL A 283 1.40 13.57 11.53
C VAL A 283 2.27 14.44 10.62
N ARG A 284 1.67 15.38 9.90
CA ARG A 284 2.36 16.28 8.97
C ARG A 284 3.41 17.12 9.68
N ASP A 285 3.05 17.76 10.80
CA ASP A 285 3.92 18.66 11.55
C ASP A 285 5.06 17.93 12.28
N SER A 286 4.92 16.62 12.48
CA SER A 286 5.90 15.76 13.14
C SER A 286 6.91 15.10 12.20
N ASN A 287 6.74 15.20 10.87
CA ASN A 287 7.55 14.48 9.89
C ASN A 287 8.01 15.41 8.77
N ALA A 288 9.27 15.84 8.84
CA ALA A 288 9.87 16.79 7.90
C ALA A 288 9.96 16.25 6.45
N ASP A 289 9.95 14.93 6.25
CA ASP A 289 9.96 14.31 4.93
C ASP A 289 8.58 14.30 4.26
N LEU A 290 7.48 14.59 4.99
CA LEU A 290 6.14 14.73 4.41
C LEU A 290 5.98 16.12 3.79
N VAL A 291 5.97 16.18 2.46
CA VAL A 291 5.71 17.41 1.69
C VAL A 291 4.21 17.73 1.68
N HIS A 292 3.37 16.70 1.72
CA HIS A 292 1.91 16.81 1.76
C HIS A 292 1.31 15.59 2.47
N ALA A 293 0.26 15.83 3.26
CA ALA A 293 -0.60 14.79 3.80
C ALA A 293 -2.00 15.36 4.05
N ARG A 294 -3.03 14.75 3.45
CA ARG A 294 -4.45 15.08 3.64
C ARG A 294 -5.34 13.85 3.55
N SER A 295 -6.41 13.82 4.35
CA SER A 295 -7.33 12.69 4.47
C SER A 295 -8.81 13.08 4.49
N ASP A 296 -9.15 14.29 4.09
CA ASP A 296 -10.51 14.84 4.11
C ASP A 296 -11.29 14.59 2.81
N GLU A 297 -10.62 14.20 1.74
CA GLU A 297 -11.20 13.95 0.43
C GLU A 297 -10.89 12.53 -0.08
N ARG A 298 -11.70 12.04 -1.02
CA ARG A 298 -11.58 10.73 -1.67
C ARG A 298 -11.23 10.89 -3.13
N GLY A 299 -10.60 9.89 -3.75
CA GLY A 299 -10.28 10.01 -5.16
C GLY A 299 -9.19 9.06 -5.65
N PHE A 300 -8.40 9.53 -6.59
CA PHE A 300 -7.32 8.80 -7.23
C PHE A 300 -6.14 9.73 -7.57
N SER A 301 -4.98 9.15 -7.79
CA SER A 301 -3.80 9.88 -8.29
C SER A 301 -3.66 9.71 -9.80
N LEU A 302 -3.50 10.82 -10.51
CA LEU A 302 -3.09 10.79 -11.91
C LEU A 302 -1.56 10.91 -11.97
N ILE A 303 -0.89 9.81 -12.32
CA ILE A 303 0.57 9.75 -12.44
C ILE A 303 0.97 9.89 -13.91
N SER A 304 1.66 10.96 -14.23
CA SER A 304 2.20 11.22 -15.57
C SER A 304 3.71 11.02 -15.58
N VAL A 305 4.20 10.08 -16.37
CA VAL A 305 5.63 9.74 -16.45
C VAL A 305 6.18 10.16 -17.80
N THR A 306 7.23 10.98 -17.78
CA THR A 306 7.96 11.44 -18.97
C THR A 306 9.45 11.12 -18.83
N PRO A 307 10.26 11.27 -19.87
CA PRO A 307 11.71 11.11 -19.74
C PRO A 307 12.39 12.07 -18.75
N SER A 308 11.77 13.23 -18.48
CA SER A 308 12.34 14.29 -17.63
C SER A 308 11.74 14.36 -16.23
N GLN A 309 10.52 13.89 -16.03
CA GLN A 309 9.83 14.00 -14.74
C GLN A 309 8.72 12.98 -14.55
N VAL A 310 8.38 12.72 -13.29
CA VAL A 310 7.11 12.11 -12.85
C VAL A 310 6.29 13.20 -12.18
N ARG A 311 5.03 13.38 -12.64
CA ARG A 311 4.06 14.28 -12.05
C ARG A 311 2.95 13.46 -11.39
N CYS A 312 2.54 13.84 -10.19
CA CYS A 312 1.38 13.33 -9.48
C CYS A 312 0.37 14.46 -9.28
N ASP A 313 -0.85 14.27 -9.78
CA ASP A 313 -2.01 15.11 -9.48
C ASP A 313 -2.99 14.31 -8.63
N PHE A 314 -3.19 14.70 -7.38
CA PHE A 314 -4.22 14.12 -6.53
C PHE A 314 -5.59 14.64 -6.96
N ARG A 315 -6.37 13.78 -7.63
CA ARG A 315 -7.71 14.08 -8.16
C ARG A 315 -8.75 13.64 -7.14
N THR A 316 -9.46 14.59 -6.56
CA THR A 316 -10.30 14.33 -5.39
C THR A 316 -11.70 14.92 -5.49
N THR A 317 -12.59 14.35 -4.71
CA THR A 317 -13.94 14.83 -4.43
C THR A 317 -14.21 14.83 -2.93
N ALA A 318 -15.19 15.62 -2.48
CA ALA A 318 -15.59 15.66 -1.08
C ALA A 318 -16.19 14.32 -0.62
N MET A 319 -16.15 14.05 0.69
CA MET A 319 -16.76 12.88 1.30
C MET A 319 -17.89 13.32 2.26
N PRO A 320 -19.10 12.75 2.16
CA PRO A 320 -19.57 11.80 1.16
C PRO A 320 -19.70 12.41 -0.22
N ALA A 321 -19.33 11.67 -1.25
CA ALA A 321 -19.53 12.10 -2.63
C ALA A 321 -21.02 11.98 -3.00
N GLY A 322 -21.61 13.08 -3.52
CA GLY A 322 -22.90 13.02 -4.18
C GLY A 322 -22.75 12.47 -5.61
N SER A 323 -23.86 12.02 -6.21
CA SER A 323 -23.88 11.52 -7.59
C SER A 323 -23.34 12.51 -8.63
N GLU A 324 -23.49 13.81 -8.35
CA GLU A 324 -23.05 14.92 -9.22
C GLU A 324 -21.71 15.52 -8.78
N ALA A 325 -21.00 14.90 -7.85
CA ALA A 325 -19.74 15.43 -7.34
C ALA A 325 -18.65 15.36 -8.42
N GLY A 326 -18.16 16.51 -8.83
CA GLY A 326 -17.02 16.63 -9.74
C GLY A 326 -15.70 16.36 -9.04
N PHE A 327 -14.68 16.01 -9.83
CA PHE A 327 -13.30 15.92 -9.36
C PHE A 327 -12.57 17.26 -9.51
N LYS A 328 -11.78 17.61 -8.50
CA LYS A 328 -10.82 18.72 -8.55
C LYS A 328 -9.40 18.18 -8.34
N THR A 329 -8.39 18.99 -8.60
CA THR A 329 -7.02 18.70 -8.16
C THR A 329 -6.84 19.27 -6.77
N GLN A 330 -6.59 18.39 -5.79
CA GLN A 330 -6.30 18.78 -4.41
C GLN A 330 -4.90 19.40 -4.30
N ALA A 331 -3.93 18.76 -4.92
CA ALA A 331 -2.52 19.19 -4.99
C ALA A 331 -1.82 18.51 -6.15
N SER A 332 -0.74 19.12 -6.63
CA SER A 332 0.11 18.60 -7.70
C SER A 332 1.56 18.62 -7.27
N PHE A 333 2.31 17.60 -7.66
CA PHE A 333 3.73 17.43 -7.34
C PHE A 333 4.51 16.92 -8.52
N VAL A 334 5.82 17.24 -8.58
CA VAL A 334 6.74 16.69 -9.54
C VAL A 334 8.00 16.16 -8.87
N VAL A 335 8.56 15.12 -9.48
CA VAL A 335 9.91 14.62 -9.22
C VAL A 335 10.67 14.68 -10.55
N GLU A 336 11.75 15.44 -10.60
CA GLU A 336 12.57 15.61 -11.79
C GLU A 336 13.61 14.50 -11.92
N LYS A 337 13.91 14.09 -13.14
CA LYS A 337 14.96 13.11 -13.40
C LYS A 337 16.30 13.55 -12.78
N GLY A 338 16.87 12.68 -11.95
CA GLY A 338 18.14 12.94 -11.25
C GLY A 338 18.01 13.79 -9.99
N ASN A 339 16.82 14.32 -9.69
CA ASN A 339 16.51 15.04 -8.46
C ASN A 339 15.38 14.32 -7.71
N THR A 340 15.71 13.71 -6.60
CA THR A 340 14.78 12.84 -5.86
C THR A 340 13.75 13.60 -5.04
N ALA A 341 13.92 14.93 -4.83
CA ALA A 341 13.01 15.71 -4.00
C ALA A 341 11.64 15.89 -4.67
N VAL A 342 10.58 15.64 -3.90
CA VAL A 342 9.22 16.00 -4.28
C VAL A 342 9.05 17.52 -4.21
N LYS A 343 8.56 18.12 -5.30
CA LYS A 343 8.31 19.57 -5.40
C LYS A 343 6.82 19.81 -5.65
N PRO A 344 6.17 20.75 -4.94
CA PRO A 344 4.83 21.21 -5.31
C PRO A 344 4.85 21.97 -6.63
N VAL A 345 3.71 21.95 -7.36
CA VAL A 345 3.53 22.64 -8.66
C VAL A 345 2.30 23.53 -8.62
#